data_a8d875d0c2a347a79890dadd25002d7d
#
_entry.id   a8d875d0c2a347a79890dadd25002d7d
#
_cell.length_a   1.000
_cell.length_b   1.000
_cell.length_c   1.000
_cell.angle_alpha   90.00
_cell.angle_beta   90.00
_cell.angle_gamma   90.00
#
_symmetry.space_group_name_H-M   'P 1'
#
loop_
_entity.id
_entity.type
_entity.pdbx_description
1 polymer ?
#
loop_
_entity_poly.entity_id
_entity_poly.type
_entity_poly.pdbx_seq_one_letter_code
_entity_poly.pdbx_strand_id
1 'polypeptide(L)'
;LIIDNGWTKYGISSEIISILYENKSIKMKERPIRMGFKDTPIPSTRELAKYCYPFCEDIIITVMKVFNKKYNLDFKTQLTDVPDNNFLGPF
;
A
#
# COMPACT_ATOMS: atom_id res chain seq x y z
N LEU A 1 -10.27 1.89 0.52
CA LEU A 1 -8.86 1.57 0.37
C LEU A 1 -8.50 0.45 1.33
N ILE A 2 -7.88 -0.60 0.83
CA ILE A 2 -7.35 -1.73 1.61
C ILE A 2 -5.86 -1.78 1.38
N ILE A 3 -5.10 -1.74 2.46
CA ILE A 3 -3.65 -1.76 2.44
C ILE A 3 -3.19 -3.01 3.19
N ASP A 4 -2.32 -3.74 2.57
CA ASP A 4 -1.85 -5.01 3.09
C ASP A 4 -0.39 -5.22 2.65
N ASN A 5 0.39 -5.87 3.45
CA ASN A 5 1.79 -6.18 3.15
C ASN A 5 1.95 -7.52 2.42
N GLY A 6 0.89 -8.04 1.86
CA GLY A 6 0.89 -9.19 0.97
C GLY A 6 0.82 -8.78 -0.50
N TRP A 7 0.81 -9.77 -1.36
CA TRP A 7 0.61 -9.53 -2.79
C TRP A 7 -0.81 -9.04 -3.08
N THR A 8 -0.91 -8.05 -3.97
CA THR A 8 -2.21 -7.51 -4.37
C THR A 8 -3.05 -8.54 -5.11
N LYS A 9 -2.41 -9.39 -5.92
CA LYS A 9 -3.07 -10.52 -6.56
C LYS A 9 -3.18 -11.68 -5.58
N TYR A 10 -4.37 -12.29 -5.54
CA TYR A 10 -4.67 -13.44 -4.68
C TYR A 10 -4.40 -13.21 -3.19
N GLY A 11 -4.25 -11.96 -2.77
CA GLY A 11 -4.02 -11.57 -1.39
C GLY A 11 -5.33 -11.40 -0.60
N ILE A 12 -5.18 -11.17 0.69
CA ILE A 12 -6.31 -10.99 1.63
C ILE A 12 -7.22 -9.81 1.23
N SER A 13 -6.66 -8.79 0.60
CA SER A 13 -7.42 -7.64 0.12
C SER A 13 -8.47 -8.01 -0.94
N SER A 14 -8.20 -9.05 -1.74
CA SER A 14 -9.16 -9.56 -2.71
C SER A 14 -10.35 -10.22 -2.03
N GLU A 15 -10.11 -11.01 -0.99
CA GLU A 15 -11.15 -11.67 -0.20
C GLU A 15 -12.02 -10.65 0.52
N ILE A 16 -11.42 -9.66 1.15
CA ILE A 16 -12.16 -8.59 1.83
C ILE A 16 -13.09 -7.87 0.85
N ILE A 17 -12.63 -7.57 -0.36
CA ILE A 17 -13.46 -6.93 -1.38
C ILE A 17 -14.62 -7.84 -1.79
N SER A 18 -14.38 -9.12 -1.98
CA SER A 18 -15.42 -10.09 -2.33
C SER A 18 -16.51 -10.11 -1.26
N ILE A 19 -16.15 -10.21 0.01
CA ILE A 19 -17.06 -10.18 1.14
C ILE A 19 -17.89 -8.87 1.16
N LEU A 20 -17.24 -7.73 0.91
CA LEU A 20 -17.91 -6.44 0.87
C LEU A 20 -18.93 -6.35 -0.28
N TYR A 21 -18.63 -6.94 -1.44
CA TYR A 21 -19.56 -6.96 -2.58
C TYR A 21 -20.70 -7.94 -2.40
N GLU A 22 -20.48 -9.06 -1.75
CA GLU A 22 -21.51 -10.05 -1.46
C GLU A 22 -22.52 -9.54 -0.43
N ASN A 23 -22.12 -8.60 0.42
CA ASN A 23 -23.00 -8.03 1.42
C ASN A 23 -23.87 -6.91 0.83
N LYS A 24 -25.14 -7.24 0.56
CA LYS A 24 -26.11 -6.32 -0.04
C LYS A 24 -26.40 -5.07 0.79
N SER A 25 -26.09 -5.09 2.08
CA SER A 25 -26.31 -3.95 2.99
C SER A 25 -25.23 -2.88 2.83
N ILE A 26 -24.09 -3.21 2.22
CA ILE A 26 -22.96 -2.29 2.06
C ILE A 26 -23.06 -1.63 0.69
N LYS A 27 -23.24 -0.30 0.70
CA LYS A 27 -23.20 0.53 -0.50
C LYS A 27 -21.87 1.27 -0.54
N MET A 28 -20.99 0.87 -1.45
CA MET A 28 -19.75 1.60 -1.67
C MET A 28 -19.99 2.83 -2.54
N LYS A 29 -19.49 3.99 -2.09
CA LYS A 29 -19.58 5.24 -2.86
C LYS A 29 -18.56 5.27 -4.00
N GLU A 30 -17.40 4.63 -3.79
CA GLU A 30 -16.30 4.60 -4.73
C GLU A 30 -15.82 3.17 -4.97
N ARG A 31 -15.12 2.96 -6.06
CA ARG A 31 -14.52 1.66 -6.35
C ARG A 31 -13.47 1.32 -5.30
N PRO A 32 -13.42 0.07 -4.84
CA PRO A 32 -12.38 -0.34 -3.90
C PRO A 32 -11.00 -0.28 -4.56
N ILE A 33 -10.03 0.19 -3.80
CA ILE A 33 -8.63 0.26 -4.20
C ILE A 33 -7.84 -0.65 -3.27
N ARG A 34 -6.94 -1.42 -3.87
CA ARG A 34 -6.02 -2.30 -3.15
C ARG A 34 -4.61 -1.79 -3.29
N MET A 35 -3.88 -1.75 -2.18
CA MET A 35 -2.45 -1.46 -2.16
C MET A 35 -1.74 -2.57 -1.42
N GLY A 36 -0.73 -3.11 -2.03
CA GLY A 36 0.08 -4.21 -1.50
C GLY A 36 1.34 -4.37 -2.36
N PHE A 37 2.01 -5.49 -2.21
CA PHE A 37 3.18 -5.77 -3.04
C PHE A 37 2.80 -5.88 -4.51
N LYS A 38 3.69 -5.40 -5.34
CA LYS A 38 3.61 -5.63 -6.78
C LYS A 38 3.79 -7.13 -7.07
N ASP A 39 3.23 -7.56 -8.18
CA ASP A 39 3.32 -8.94 -8.67
C ASP A 39 4.73 -9.23 -9.25
N THR A 40 5.72 -9.11 -8.39
CA THR A 40 7.13 -9.36 -8.72
C THR A 40 7.82 -9.99 -7.51
N PRO A 41 8.85 -10.81 -7.71
CA PRO A 41 9.70 -11.24 -6.61
C PRO A 41 10.25 -10.03 -5.86
N ILE A 42 10.28 -10.08 -4.54
CA ILE A 42 10.81 -8.99 -3.73
C ILE A 42 12.33 -9.01 -3.86
N PRO A 43 12.95 -7.92 -4.34
CA PRO A 43 14.40 -7.85 -4.45
C PRO A 43 15.06 -7.85 -3.06
N SER A 44 16.22 -8.46 -2.97
CA SER A 44 17.01 -8.44 -1.75
C SER A 44 17.68 -7.09 -1.47
N THR A 45 17.87 -6.29 -2.52
CA THR A 45 18.45 -4.95 -2.37
C THR A 45 17.41 -3.94 -1.96
N ARG A 46 17.74 -3.12 -0.95
CA ARG A 46 16.84 -2.10 -0.41
C ARG A 46 16.38 -1.09 -1.46
N GLU A 47 17.27 -0.70 -2.36
CA GLU A 47 16.96 0.28 -3.41
C GLU A 47 15.87 -0.21 -4.38
N LEU A 48 15.90 -1.48 -4.73
CA LEU A 48 14.87 -2.06 -5.59
C LEU A 48 13.61 -2.43 -4.81
N ALA A 49 13.73 -2.84 -3.56
CA ALA A 49 12.60 -3.19 -2.71
C ALA A 49 11.64 -2.01 -2.51
N LYS A 50 12.14 -0.77 -2.51
CA LYS A 50 11.32 0.45 -2.42
C LYS A 50 10.19 0.48 -3.46
N TYR A 51 10.40 -0.07 -4.64
CA TYR A 51 9.39 -0.06 -5.70
C TYR A 51 8.32 -1.16 -5.54
N CYS A 52 8.51 -2.08 -4.62
CA CYS A 52 7.60 -3.21 -4.39
C CYS A 52 6.59 -2.96 -3.30
N TYR A 53 6.88 -2.05 -2.38
CA TYR A 53 6.04 -1.73 -1.22
C TYR A 53 5.24 -0.46 -1.44
N PRO A 54 4.00 -0.38 -0.92
CA PRO A 54 3.28 0.89 -0.84
C PRO A 54 3.87 1.74 0.29
N PHE A 55 4.34 2.92 -0.03
CA PHE A 55 4.82 3.88 0.96
C PHE A 55 3.71 4.83 1.39
N CYS A 56 3.96 5.56 2.48
CA CYS A 56 3.05 6.56 3.01
C CYS A 56 2.62 7.59 1.95
N GLU A 57 3.55 8.01 1.10
CA GLU A 57 3.27 8.93 -0.01
C GLU A 57 2.27 8.37 -1.01
N ASP A 58 2.44 7.09 -1.39
CA ASP A 58 1.54 6.41 -2.33
C ASP A 58 0.13 6.31 -1.75
N ILE A 59 0.04 6.04 -0.44
CA ILE A 59 -1.23 5.97 0.30
C ILE A 59 -1.91 7.33 0.29
N ILE A 60 -1.18 8.39 0.66
CA ILE A 60 -1.70 9.76 0.70
C ILE A 60 -2.18 10.19 -0.70
N ILE A 61 -1.37 10.00 -1.73
CA ILE A 61 -1.73 10.33 -3.11
C ILE A 61 -3.00 9.60 -3.53
N THR A 62 -3.10 8.32 -3.20
CA THR A 62 -4.25 7.51 -3.55
C THR A 62 -5.52 7.99 -2.86
N VAL A 63 -5.45 8.28 -1.55
CA VAL A 63 -6.58 8.82 -0.79
C VAL A 63 -7.01 10.18 -1.32
N MET A 64 -6.05 11.07 -1.62
CA MET A 64 -6.37 12.40 -2.16
C MET A 64 -7.02 12.34 -3.54
N LYS A 65 -6.62 11.39 -4.39
CA LYS A 65 -7.29 11.15 -5.68
C LYS A 65 -8.75 10.74 -5.50
N VAL A 66 -9.04 9.87 -4.53
CA VAL A 66 -10.42 9.46 -4.23
C VAL A 66 -11.28 10.65 -3.83
N PHE A 67 -10.74 11.57 -3.05
CA PHE A 67 -11.45 12.77 -2.60
C PHE A 67 -11.34 13.95 -3.57
N ASN A 68 -10.74 13.79 -4.75
CA ASN A 68 -10.47 14.86 -5.72
C ASN A 68 -9.76 16.07 -5.12
N LYS A 69 -8.88 15.86 -4.16
CA LYS A 69 -8.09 16.91 -3.52
C LYS A 69 -6.68 16.95 -4.09
N LYS A 70 -6.16 18.16 -4.28
CA LYS A 70 -4.74 18.37 -4.58
C LYS A 70 -3.96 18.40 -3.27
N TYR A 71 -2.85 17.71 -3.23
CA TYR A 71 -1.95 17.67 -2.09
C TYR A 71 -0.55 18.09 -2.51
N ASN A 72 0.02 19.08 -1.83
CA ASN A 72 1.42 19.42 -1.98
C ASN A 72 2.23 18.55 -1.02
N LEU A 73 2.99 17.64 -1.57
CA LEU A 73 3.88 16.76 -0.83
C LEU A 73 5.17 17.51 -0.47
N ASP A 74 5.10 18.36 0.55
CA ASP A 74 6.30 18.91 1.21
C ASP A 74 6.80 17.96 2.33
N PHE A 75 6.59 16.66 2.13
CA PHE A 75 7.19 15.68 3.04
C PHE A 75 8.66 15.48 2.67
N LYS A 76 9.53 16.01 3.48
CA LYS A 76 10.83 15.37 3.72
C LYS A 76 10.49 14.05 4.40
N THR A 77 10.18 13.05 3.64
CA THR A 77 9.92 11.70 4.16
C THR A 77 11.24 11.22 4.77
N GLN A 78 11.35 11.38 6.06
CA GLN A 78 12.22 10.50 6.82
C GLN A 78 11.59 9.13 6.64
N LEU A 79 12.23 8.27 5.88
CA LEU A 79 11.88 6.86 5.74
C LEU A 79 12.13 6.18 7.10
N THR A 80 11.25 6.47 8.07
CA THR A 80 11.34 5.92 9.42
C THR A 80 11.05 4.43 9.45
N ASP A 81 10.40 3.93 8.41
CA ASP A 81 10.01 2.52 8.29
C ASP A 81 11.05 1.66 7.52
N VAL A 82 12.12 2.26 7.06
CA VAL A 82 13.24 1.49 6.54
C VAL A 82 14.08 1.06 7.75
N PRO A 83 14.37 -0.22 7.92
CA PRO A 83 15.26 -0.68 8.98
C PRO A 83 16.50 0.22 9.03
N ASP A 84 16.80 0.73 10.21
CA ASP A 84 17.93 1.61 10.45
C ASP A 84 19.18 1.05 9.73
N ASN A 85 19.92 1.93 9.07
CA ASN A 85 21.18 1.53 8.44
C ASN A 85 22.16 0.92 9.44
N ASN A 86 21.95 1.18 10.74
CA ASN A 86 22.71 0.62 11.84
C ASN A 86 22.12 -0.70 12.37
N PHE A 87 21.01 -1.19 11.81
CA PHE A 87 20.47 -2.47 12.20
C PHE A 87 21.39 -3.58 11.71
N LEU A 88 22.23 -4.02 12.61
CA LEU A 88 23.07 -5.21 12.48
C LEU A 88 22.28 -6.40 13.01
N GLY A 89 21.17 -6.72 12.34
CA GLY A 89 20.38 -7.87 12.71
C GLY A 89 21.17 -9.18 12.69
N PRO A 90 20.57 -10.27 13.23
CA PRO A 90 21.25 -11.58 13.30
C PRO A 90 21.45 -12.23 11.91
N PHE A 91 21.14 -11.49 10.88
CA PHE A 91 21.25 -11.98 9.48
C PHE A 91 22.02 -11.00 8.62
#